data_e807efec26d300604e76e01c60ab4b04
#
_entry.id   e807efec26d300604e76e01c60ab4b04
#
_cell.length_a   1.000
_cell.length_b   1.000
_cell.length_c   1.000
_cell.angle_alpha   90.00
_cell.angle_beta   90.00
_cell.angle_gamma   90.00
#
_symmetry.space_group_name_H-M   'P 1'
#
loop_
_entity.id
_entity.type
_entity.pdbx_description
1 polymer ?
#
loop_
_entity_poly.entity_id
_entity_poly.type
_entity_poly.pdbx_seq_one_letter_code
_entity_poly.pdbx_strand_id
1 'polypeptide(L)'
;MSYVKFYRGDPNAPKPNMPAHLGSNCIIVWDGKLLLERRRDSDTWGLVGGGCKKWETPEQAMAREVYEELHLRIPRERFQKMKVYGEPGRIAAFKDGSIWRMVIVVYKLELDEEPVIRISSESKEARFFTKEEVKKLEIPVTHSDIVEECFLNL
;
A
#
# COMPACT_ATOMS: atom_id res chain seq x y z
N MET A 1 9.62 17.83 -1.33
CA MET A 1 8.32 18.27 -1.89
C MET A 1 7.46 17.06 -2.20
N SER A 2 6.22 17.05 -1.71
CA SER A 2 5.28 15.98 -1.99
C SER A 2 4.69 16.13 -3.38
N TYR A 3 4.60 15.02 -4.14
CA TYR A 3 3.99 14.99 -5.47
C TYR A 3 2.58 14.43 -5.46
N VAL A 4 2.12 13.92 -4.31
CA VAL A 4 0.80 13.36 -4.13
C VAL A 4 0.26 13.76 -2.75
N LYS A 5 -1.04 14.09 -2.71
CA LYS A 5 -1.77 14.34 -1.47
C LYS A 5 -2.84 13.29 -1.29
N PHE A 6 -2.93 12.74 -0.09
CA PHE A 6 -3.91 11.71 0.25
C PHE A 6 -4.98 12.26 1.18
N TYR A 7 -6.23 11.87 0.94
CA TYR A 7 -7.39 12.26 1.74
C TYR A 7 -8.22 11.04 2.09
N ARG A 8 -8.88 11.08 3.23
CA ARG A 8 -9.84 10.05 3.61
C ARG A 8 -10.92 10.69 4.50
N GLY A 9 -12.16 10.73 3.99
CA GLY A 9 -13.29 11.29 4.71
C GLY A 9 -13.15 12.76 5.04
N ASP A 10 -12.33 13.48 4.30
CA ASP A 10 -12.08 14.92 4.49
C ASP A 10 -13.08 15.72 3.67
N PRO A 11 -13.92 16.57 4.30
CA PRO A 11 -14.90 17.37 3.55
C PRO A 11 -14.24 18.39 2.61
N ASN A 12 -12.97 18.70 2.81
CA ASN A 12 -12.22 19.63 1.97
C ASN A 12 -11.44 18.93 0.86
N ALA A 13 -11.58 17.59 0.73
CA ALA A 13 -10.91 16.88 -0.32
C ALA A 13 -11.42 17.30 -1.71
N PRO A 14 -10.54 17.39 -2.71
CA PRO A 14 -10.97 17.68 -4.07
C PRO A 14 -11.83 16.53 -4.61
N LYS A 15 -12.73 16.84 -5.52
CA LYS A 15 -13.56 15.81 -6.17
C LYS A 15 -12.75 15.05 -7.22
N PRO A 16 -12.89 13.72 -7.29
CA PRO A 16 -12.23 12.95 -8.33
C PRO A 16 -12.61 13.44 -9.74
N ASN A 17 -11.61 13.52 -10.60
CA ASN A 17 -11.79 13.84 -12.02
C ASN A 17 -11.33 12.71 -12.93
N MET A 18 -10.98 11.56 -12.34
CA MET A 18 -10.53 10.36 -13.04
C MET A 18 -11.42 9.17 -12.62
N PRO A 19 -11.41 8.05 -13.37
CA PRO A 19 -12.11 6.84 -12.96
C PRO A 19 -11.59 6.32 -11.63
N ALA A 20 -12.38 5.50 -10.93
CA ALA A 20 -11.93 4.84 -9.72
C ALA A 20 -10.69 3.99 -10.01
N HIS A 21 -9.67 4.09 -9.17
CA HIS A 21 -8.40 3.39 -9.33
C HIS A 21 -8.40 2.12 -8.47
N LEU A 22 -8.37 0.96 -9.13
CA LEU A 22 -8.27 -0.33 -8.44
C LEU A 22 -6.81 -0.66 -8.19
N GLY A 23 -6.47 -0.90 -6.94
CA GLY A 23 -5.12 -1.30 -6.53
C GLY A 23 -5.13 -2.45 -5.55
N SER A 24 -3.96 -3.04 -5.35
CA SER A 24 -3.72 -4.09 -4.36
C SER A 24 -2.59 -3.66 -3.45
N ASN A 25 -2.77 -3.82 -2.14
CA ASN A 25 -1.73 -3.56 -1.16
C ASN A 25 -1.58 -4.74 -0.20
N CYS A 26 -0.37 -4.95 0.28
CA CYS A 26 -0.04 -6.13 1.07
C CYS A 26 0.44 -5.77 2.47
N ILE A 27 -0.13 -6.45 3.45
CA ILE A 27 0.39 -6.50 4.82
C ILE A 27 1.39 -7.64 4.85
N ILE A 28 2.67 -7.32 4.70
CA ILE A 28 3.75 -8.31 4.70
C ILE A 28 4.34 -8.36 6.10
N VAL A 29 4.22 -9.52 6.73
CA VAL A 29 4.66 -9.73 8.11
C VAL A 29 5.75 -10.78 8.19
N TRP A 30 6.82 -10.44 8.90
CA TRP A 30 7.88 -11.36 9.27
C TRP A 30 8.27 -11.08 10.73
N ASP A 31 8.33 -12.12 11.54
CA ASP A 31 8.71 -12.02 12.96
C ASP A 31 7.89 -10.96 13.72
N GLY A 32 6.57 -10.91 13.44
CA GLY A 32 5.67 -9.96 14.08
C GLY A 32 5.84 -8.51 13.65
N LYS A 33 6.61 -8.27 12.60
CA LYS A 33 6.91 -6.93 12.11
C LYS A 33 6.29 -6.71 10.74
N LEU A 34 5.89 -5.47 10.46
CA LEU A 34 5.28 -5.07 9.20
C LEU A 34 6.33 -4.44 8.27
N LEU A 35 6.34 -4.88 7.01
CA LEU A 35 7.16 -4.24 5.98
C LEU A 35 6.47 -3.00 5.44
N LEU A 36 7.19 -1.88 5.48
CA LEU A 36 6.75 -0.63 4.86
C LEU A 36 7.85 -0.08 3.98
N GLU A 37 7.43 0.66 2.94
CA GLU A 37 8.32 1.35 2.02
C GLU A 37 8.22 2.85 2.22
N ARG A 38 9.36 3.51 2.26
CA ARG A 38 9.42 4.97 2.25
C ARG A 38 9.29 5.45 0.82
N ARG A 39 8.18 6.09 0.50
CA ARG A 39 7.85 6.52 -0.85
C ARG A 39 8.62 7.77 -1.24
N ARG A 40 9.12 7.79 -2.49
CA ARG A 40 9.78 8.99 -3.03
C ARG A 40 8.79 10.10 -3.34
N ASP A 41 7.56 9.76 -3.73
CA ASP A 41 6.55 10.74 -4.16
C ASP A 41 5.93 11.54 -3.02
N SER A 42 5.87 11.00 -1.82
CA SER A 42 5.26 11.64 -0.66
C SER A 42 6.19 11.74 0.56
N ASP A 43 7.30 11.03 0.51
CA ASP A 43 8.25 10.88 1.63
C ASP A 43 7.59 10.29 2.90
N THR A 44 6.55 9.49 2.71
CA THR A 44 5.82 8.81 3.78
C THR A 44 6.02 7.29 3.67
N TRP A 45 5.71 6.58 4.76
CA TRP A 45 5.82 5.13 4.81
C TRP A 45 4.51 4.48 4.38
N GLY A 46 4.52 3.75 3.27
CA GLY A 46 3.34 3.13 2.71
C GLY A 46 3.44 1.62 2.62
N LEU A 47 2.28 0.99 2.40
CA LEU A 47 2.20 -0.43 2.15
C LEU A 47 2.73 -0.76 0.76
N VAL A 48 3.32 -1.94 0.62
CA VAL A 48 3.74 -2.48 -0.68
C VAL A 48 2.52 -2.74 -1.54
N GLY A 49 2.57 -2.29 -2.78
CA GLY A 49 1.50 -2.52 -3.74
C GLY A 49 1.40 -1.43 -4.78
N GLY A 50 0.36 -1.49 -5.58
CA GLY A 50 0.11 -0.54 -6.64
C GLY A 50 -1.13 -0.87 -7.44
N GLY A 51 -1.25 -0.25 -8.62
CA GLY A 51 -2.41 -0.36 -9.47
C GLY A 51 -2.57 -1.73 -10.13
N CYS A 52 -3.81 -2.18 -10.22
CA CYS A 52 -4.18 -3.37 -10.96
C CYS A 52 -4.30 -3.01 -12.45
N LYS A 53 -3.63 -3.76 -13.31
CA LYS A 53 -3.74 -3.56 -14.76
C LYS A 53 -5.07 -4.12 -15.27
N LYS A 54 -5.53 -3.62 -16.42
CA LYS A 54 -6.84 -3.99 -17.00
C LYS A 54 -7.04 -5.49 -17.19
N TRP A 55 -5.95 -6.21 -17.42
CA TRP A 55 -5.98 -7.66 -17.70
C TRP A 55 -5.57 -8.52 -16.49
N GLU A 56 -5.39 -7.89 -15.32
CA GLU A 56 -5.00 -8.60 -14.12
C GLU A 56 -6.16 -8.76 -13.14
N THR A 57 -6.16 -9.87 -12.41
CA THR A 57 -6.91 -9.97 -11.16
C THR A 57 -6.15 -9.23 -10.06
N PRO A 58 -6.80 -8.83 -8.97
CA PRO A 58 -6.09 -8.22 -7.84
C PRO A 58 -4.98 -9.11 -7.27
N GLU A 59 -5.16 -10.44 -7.26
CA GLU A 59 -4.14 -11.39 -6.79
C GLU A 59 -2.91 -11.40 -7.71
N GLN A 60 -3.15 -11.35 -9.02
CA GLN A 60 -2.06 -11.27 -9.99
C GLN A 60 -1.30 -9.96 -9.84
N ALA A 61 -2.03 -8.85 -9.66
CA ALA A 61 -1.44 -7.54 -9.44
C ALA A 61 -0.59 -7.54 -8.17
N MET A 62 -1.08 -8.18 -7.10
CA MET A 62 -0.36 -8.25 -5.83
C MET A 62 0.98 -8.97 -5.99
N ALA A 63 0.97 -10.13 -6.62
CA ALA A 63 2.20 -10.90 -6.86
C ALA A 63 3.20 -10.11 -7.72
N ARG A 64 2.72 -9.45 -8.77
CA ARG A 64 3.55 -8.63 -9.65
C ARG A 64 4.16 -7.44 -8.91
N GLU A 65 3.37 -6.69 -8.15
CA GLU A 65 3.84 -5.53 -7.41
C GLU A 65 4.89 -5.91 -6.35
N VAL A 66 4.67 -7.00 -5.64
CA VAL A 66 5.65 -7.49 -4.66
C VAL A 66 6.96 -7.84 -5.36
N TYR A 67 6.89 -8.46 -6.54
CA TYR A 67 8.09 -8.74 -7.29
C TYR A 67 8.78 -7.46 -7.79
N GLU A 68 8.03 -6.55 -8.39
CA GLU A 68 8.60 -5.29 -8.93
C GLU A 68 9.22 -4.43 -7.83
N GLU A 69 8.56 -4.32 -6.69
CA GLU A 69 9.01 -3.42 -5.62
C GLU A 69 10.08 -4.03 -4.73
N LEU A 70 10.06 -5.34 -4.51
CA LEU A 70 10.93 -6.01 -3.53
C LEU A 70 11.81 -7.11 -4.10
N HIS A 71 11.58 -7.52 -5.35
CA HIS A 71 12.22 -8.67 -6.00
C HIS A 71 11.99 -9.99 -5.25
N LEU A 72 10.80 -10.14 -4.66
CA LEU A 72 10.37 -11.37 -4.02
C LEU A 72 9.39 -12.11 -4.93
N ARG A 73 9.70 -13.35 -5.27
CA ARG A 73 8.83 -14.21 -6.06
C ARG A 73 7.94 -15.02 -5.12
N ILE A 74 6.72 -14.56 -4.97
CA ILE A 74 5.72 -15.18 -4.08
C ILE A 74 4.59 -15.73 -4.94
N PRO A 75 4.25 -17.02 -4.84
CA PRO A 75 3.07 -17.57 -5.54
C PRO A 75 1.82 -16.82 -5.10
N ARG A 76 0.93 -16.53 -6.04
CA ARG A 76 -0.29 -15.76 -5.73
C ARG A 76 -1.17 -16.44 -4.68
N GLU A 77 -1.10 -17.75 -4.55
CA GLU A 77 -1.85 -18.50 -3.55
C GLU A 77 -1.42 -18.21 -2.11
N ARG A 78 -0.23 -17.65 -1.92
CA ARG A 78 0.29 -17.27 -0.61
C ARG A 78 -0.35 -15.99 -0.08
N PHE A 79 -0.92 -15.16 -0.95
CA PHE A 79 -1.57 -13.91 -0.55
C PHE A 79 -2.98 -14.19 -0.06
N GLN A 80 -3.24 -13.90 1.20
CA GLN A 80 -4.54 -14.09 1.83
C GLN A 80 -5.35 -12.80 1.73
N LYS A 81 -6.49 -12.84 1.04
CA LYS A 81 -7.36 -11.66 0.93
C LYS A 81 -7.93 -11.29 2.30
N MET A 82 -7.78 -10.03 2.67
CA MET A 82 -8.27 -9.49 3.94
C MET A 82 -9.59 -8.74 3.73
N LYS A 83 -9.55 -7.60 3.06
CA LYS A 83 -10.69 -6.68 2.96
C LYS A 83 -10.49 -5.75 1.77
N VAL A 84 -11.59 -5.17 1.29
CA VAL A 84 -11.57 -4.11 0.26
C VAL A 84 -11.86 -2.77 0.93
N TYR A 85 -11.01 -1.79 0.67
CA TYR A 85 -11.16 -0.42 1.16
C TYR A 85 -11.48 0.47 -0.05
N GLY A 86 -12.73 0.82 -0.21
CA GLY A 86 -13.18 1.51 -1.42
C GLY A 86 -14.22 2.61 -1.21
N GLU A 87 -14.31 3.17 -0.01
CA GLU A 87 -15.24 4.27 0.24
C GLU A 87 -14.91 5.49 -0.64
N PRO A 88 -15.91 6.26 -1.10
CA PRO A 88 -15.69 7.38 -2.04
C PRO A 88 -14.75 8.46 -1.55
N GLY A 89 -14.61 8.62 -0.24
CA GLY A 89 -13.73 9.63 0.34
C GLY A 89 -12.26 9.27 0.41
N ARG A 90 -11.85 8.12 -0.12
CA ARG A 90 -10.44 7.69 -0.18
C ARG A 90 -9.83 8.19 -1.47
N ILE A 91 -9.03 9.27 -1.38
CA ILE A 91 -8.61 10.05 -2.55
C ILE A 91 -7.11 10.26 -2.59
N ALA A 92 -6.54 10.16 -3.80
CA ALA A 92 -5.17 10.56 -4.10
C ALA A 92 -5.18 11.63 -5.17
N ALA A 93 -4.61 12.79 -4.86
CA ALA A 93 -4.52 13.94 -5.77
C ALA A 93 -3.05 14.14 -6.15
N PHE A 94 -2.76 14.05 -7.45
CA PHE A 94 -1.42 14.15 -7.98
C PHE A 94 -1.10 15.56 -8.49
N LYS A 95 0.19 15.86 -8.59
CA LYS A 95 0.70 17.16 -9.03
C LYS A 95 0.23 17.54 -10.45
N ASP A 96 0.00 16.56 -11.32
CA ASP A 96 -0.48 16.78 -12.69
C ASP A 96 -1.96 17.19 -12.77
N GLY A 97 -2.64 17.29 -11.62
CA GLY A 97 -4.05 17.63 -11.54
C GLY A 97 -4.99 16.44 -11.58
N SER A 98 -4.49 15.23 -11.74
CA SER A 98 -5.33 14.03 -11.70
C SER A 98 -5.73 13.72 -10.26
N ILE A 99 -7.02 13.46 -10.07
CA ILE A 99 -7.60 13.18 -8.75
C ILE A 99 -8.37 11.87 -8.85
N TRP A 100 -7.95 10.88 -8.06
CA TRP A 100 -8.44 9.52 -8.15
C TRP A 100 -9.14 9.09 -6.87
N ARG A 101 -10.29 8.44 -7.02
CA ARG A 101 -10.85 7.61 -5.94
C ARG A 101 -10.07 6.31 -5.89
N MET A 102 -9.60 5.93 -4.71
CA MET A 102 -8.82 4.71 -4.53
C MET A 102 -9.70 3.57 -4.03
N VAL A 103 -9.66 2.43 -4.73
CA VAL A 103 -10.28 1.18 -4.30
C VAL A 103 -9.15 0.18 -4.10
N ILE A 104 -8.93 -0.22 -2.86
CA ILE A 104 -7.75 -1.01 -2.48
C ILE A 104 -8.19 -2.38 -1.99
N VAL A 105 -7.70 -3.43 -2.64
CA VAL A 105 -7.86 -4.81 -2.17
C VAL A 105 -6.63 -5.13 -1.32
N VAL A 106 -6.84 -5.48 -0.07
CA VAL A 106 -5.75 -5.72 0.88
C VAL A 106 -5.53 -7.22 1.06
N TYR A 107 -4.27 -7.61 0.97
CA TYR A 107 -3.83 -8.99 1.19
C TYR A 107 -2.86 -9.05 2.36
N LYS A 108 -2.78 -10.22 2.99
CA LYS A 108 -1.79 -10.52 4.01
C LYS A 108 -0.84 -11.58 3.48
N LEU A 109 0.45 -11.39 3.74
CA LEU A 109 1.50 -12.35 3.45
C LEU A 109 2.36 -12.51 4.69
N GLU A 110 2.37 -13.70 5.26
CA GLU A 110 3.26 -14.03 6.36
C GLU A 110 4.47 -14.78 5.84
N LEU A 111 5.66 -14.32 6.24
CA LEU A 111 6.92 -14.93 5.85
C LEU A 111 7.52 -15.63 7.07
N ASP A 112 8.04 -16.85 6.84
CA ASP A 112 8.67 -17.65 7.90
C ASP A 112 10.12 -17.26 8.11
N GLU A 113 10.76 -16.70 7.08
CA GLU A 113 12.15 -16.30 7.10
C GLU A 113 12.28 -14.83 6.67
N GLU A 114 13.32 -14.17 7.17
CA GLU A 114 13.63 -12.82 6.74
C GLU A 114 13.96 -12.81 5.25
N PRO A 115 13.21 -12.07 4.43
CA PRO A 115 13.46 -12.04 2.99
C PRO A 115 14.68 -11.19 2.66
N VAL A 116 15.34 -11.53 1.55
CA VAL A 116 16.35 -10.66 0.95
C VAL A 116 15.64 -9.71 0.00
N ILE A 117 15.57 -8.44 0.37
CA ILE A 117 14.81 -7.43 -0.36
C ILE A 117 15.74 -6.58 -1.23
N ARG A 118 15.29 -6.33 -2.47
CA ARG A 118 15.92 -5.38 -3.38
C ARG A 118 14.85 -4.41 -3.84
N ILE A 119 14.94 -3.16 -3.36
CA ILE A 119 13.92 -2.15 -3.66
C ILE A 119 14.04 -1.64 -5.11
N SER A 120 12.90 -1.14 -5.62
CA SER A 120 12.84 -0.46 -6.91
C SER A 120 13.24 1.01 -6.75
N SER A 121 13.34 1.71 -7.89
CA SER A 121 13.67 3.16 -7.89
C SER A 121 12.54 4.04 -7.33
N GLU A 122 11.34 3.50 -7.14
CA GLU A 122 10.18 4.25 -6.62
C GLU A 122 10.21 4.44 -5.11
N SER A 123 11.05 3.68 -4.42
CA SER A 123 11.17 3.73 -2.97
C SER A 123 12.56 4.16 -2.55
N LYS A 124 12.64 4.88 -1.43
CA LYS A 124 13.92 5.27 -0.82
C LYS A 124 14.49 4.15 0.02
N GLU A 125 13.64 3.42 0.73
CA GLU A 125 13.99 2.25 1.52
C GLU A 125 12.77 1.40 1.81
N ALA A 126 13.01 0.16 2.24
CA ALA A 126 11.99 -0.75 2.73
C ALA A 126 12.51 -1.42 4.00
N ARG A 127 11.70 -1.45 5.04
CA ARG A 127 12.09 -2.02 6.34
C ARG A 127 10.94 -2.66 7.05
N PHE A 128 11.26 -3.63 7.92
CA PHE A 128 10.32 -4.20 8.86
C PHE A 128 10.29 -3.39 10.16
N PHE A 129 9.08 -3.12 10.65
CA PHE A 129 8.84 -2.34 11.85
C PHE A 129 7.98 -3.13 12.82
N THR A 130 8.30 -3.03 14.11
CA THR A 130 7.44 -3.54 15.18
C THR A 130 6.16 -2.71 15.27
N LYS A 131 5.14 -3.22 15.96
CA LYS A 131 3.90 -2.47 16.19
C LYS A 131 4.18 -1.11 16.85
N GLU A 132 5.08 -1.07 17.83
CA GLU A 132 5.43 0.17 18.51
C GLU A 132 6.10 1.18 17.58
N GLU A 133 6.99 0.69 16.73
CA GLU A 133 7.65 1.54 15.74
C GLU A 133 6.67 2.10 14.72
N VAL A 134 5.75 1.25 14.23
CA VAL A 134 4.72 1.66 13.23
C VAL A 134 3.88 2.82 13.75
N LYS A 135 3.54 2.82 15.03
CA LYS A 135 2.72 3.89 15.65
C LYS A 135 3.38 5.26 15.58
N LYS A 136 4.69 5.31 15.40
CA LYS A 136 5.48 6.57 15.35
C LYS A 136 5.75 7.06 13.93
N LEU A 137 5.36 6.29 12.92
CA LEU A 137 5.65 6.63 11.52
C LEU A 137 4.55 7.49 10.92
N GLU A 138 4.94 8.33 9.95
CA GLU A 138 3.99 9.05 9.12
C GLU A 138 3.55 8.12 7.98
N ILE A 139 2.29 7.70 8.04
CA ILE A 139 1.67 6.80 7.06
C ILE A 139 0.57 7.58 6.36
N PRO A 140 0.47 7.54 5.01
CA PRO A 140 -0.62 8.21 4.30
C PRO A 140 -1.98 7.81 4.83
N VAL A 141 -2.92 8.74 4.91
CA VAL A 141 -4.26 8.49 5.44
C VAL A 141 -5.02 7.42 4.65
N THR A 142 -4.65 7.19 3.39
CA THR A 142 -5.22 6.11 2.57
C THR A 142 -4.70 4.72 2.94
N HIS A 143 -3.66 4.64 3.76
CA HIS A 143 -3.09 3.38 4.25
C HIS A 143 -3.18 3.25 5.77
N SER A 144 -3.28 4.36 6.52
CA SER A 144 -3.18 4.33 7.98
C SER A 144 -4.28 3.49 8.66
N ASP A 145 -5.52 3.56 8.17
CA ASP A 145 -6.61 2.74 8.71
C ASP A 145 -6.43 1.26 8.37
N ILE A 146 -5.88 0.97 7.20
CA ILE A 146 -5.56 -0.41 6.78
C ILE A 146 -4.52 -1.01 7.73
N VAL A 147 -3.45 -0.25 8.00
CA VAL A 147 -2.39 -0.68 8.92
C VAL A 147 -2.95 -0.90 10.32
N GLU A 148 -3.80 0.01 10.78
CA GLU A 148 -4.43 -0.13 12.10
C GLU A 148 -5.28 -1.39 12.19
N GLU A 149 -6.20 -1.59 11.25
CA GLU A 149 -7.13 -2.73 11.27
C GLU A 149 -6.43 -4.06 10.97
N CYS A 150 -5.51 -4.09 10.01
CA CYS A 150 -4.94 -5.33 9.48
C CYS A 150 -3.61 -5.71 10.11
N PHE A 151 -3.01 -4.86 10.90
CA PHE A 151 -1.74 -5.16 11.58
C PHE A 151 -1.77 -4.80 13.07
N LEU A 152 -2.06 -3.55 13.42
CA LEU A 152 -1.95 -3.11 14.82
C LEU A 152 -2.98 -3.77 15.74
N ASN A 153 -4.18 -4.01 15.25
CA ASN A 153 -5.29 -4.58 16.03
C ASN A 153 -5.41 -6.10 15.94
N LEU A 154 -4.45 -6.76 15.30
CA LEU A 154 -4.43 -8.23 15.23
C LEU A 154 -3.66 -8.85 16.38
#